data_d068385e9e0658ad3920d7c1adc932a8
#
_entry.id   d068385e9e0658ad3920d7c1adc932a8
#
_cell.length_a   1.000
_cell.length_b   1.000
_cell.length_c   1.000
_cell.angle_alpha   90.00
_cell.angle_beta   90.00
_cell.angle_gamma   90.00
#
_symmetry.space_group_name_H-M   'P 1'
#
loop_
_entity.id
_entity.type
_entity.pdbx_description
1 polymer ?
#
loop_
_entity_poly.entity_id
_entity_poly.type
_entity_poly.pdbx_seq_one_letter_code
_entity_poly.pdbx_strand_id
1 'polypeptide(L)'
;CGYFQVTEKDGFRCSTSVGYLNPIKNRKNLEIITHAHVKKIIFENKIAKKVEFWQGDELKKVETNREIILSSGAIGSPQILQVSGIGSSEKLSKLGIEMVQNLNGVGENLHDHLMLRPIYKISGLKSLNKKINSLFGNLMIGLEYIFRRTGPMTMGASQLCMFAKSDSSL
;
A
#
# COMPACT_ATOMS: atom_id res chain seq x y z
N CYS A 1 -17.73 15.06 -9.71
CA CYS A 1 -17.74 13.59 -9.69
C CYS A 1 -17.09 13.05 -10.95
N GLY A 2 -16.55 11.86 -10.86
CA GLY A 2 -15.88 11.21 -11.98
C GLY A 2 -15.64 9.72 -11.74
N TYR A 3 -15.07 9.07 -12.74
CA TYR A 3 -14.62 7.71 -12.60
C TYR A 3 -13.27 7.66 -11.89
N PHE A 4 -13.11 6.67 -11.03
CA PHE A 4 -11.80 6.37 -10.46
C PHE A 4 -10.82 5.91 -11.55
N GLN A 5 -9.62 6.44 -11.51
CA GLN A 5 -8.51 5.85 -12.24
C GLN A 5 -8.05 4.58 -11.52
N VAL A 6 -7.94 3.49 -12.26
CA VAL A 6 -7.55 2.19 -11.71
C VAL A 6 -6.25 1.71 -12.34
N THR A 7 -5.42 1.04 -11.55
CA THR A 7 -4.19 0.41 -12.03
C THR A 7 -4.53 -0.99 -12.54
N GLU A 8 -4.84 -1.06 -13.82
CA GLU A 8 -5.20 -2.28 -14.55
C GLU A 8 -4.40 -2.38 -15.84
N LYS A 9 -4.09 -3.60 -16.24
CA LYS A 9 -3.49 -3.92 -17.53
C LYS A 9 -4.03 -5.26 -18.03
N ASP A 10 -4.58 -5.28 -19.23
CA ASP A 10 -5.08 -6.49 -19.91
C ASP A 10 -6.12 -7.27 -19.07
N GLY A 11 -7.01 -6.58 -18.39
CA GLY A 11 -8.04 -7.16 -17.51
C GLY A 11 -7.53 -7.68 -16.17
N PHE A 12 -6.29 -7.37 -15.78
CA PHE A 12 -5.70 -7.77 -14.51
C PHE A 12 -5.28 -6.56 -13.68
N ARG A 13 -5.31 -6.73 -12.36
CA ARG A 13 -4.74 -5.73 -11.45
C ARG A 13 -3.24 -5.57 -11.73
N CYS A 14 -2.82 -4.37 -12.11
CA CYS A 14 -1.43 -4.01 -12.30
C CYS A 14 -0.88 -3.40 -11.00
N SER A 15 -0.42 -4.25 -10.08
CA SER A 15 0.27 -3.79 -8.87
C SER A 15 1.65 -3.21 -9.21
N THR A 16 2.28 -2.50 -8.27
CA THR A 16 3.67 -2.01 -8.41
C THR A 16 4.65 -3.15 -8.72
N SER A 17 4.43 -4.33 -8.13
CA SER A 17 5.22 -5.52 -8.44
C SER A 17 5.09 -5.92 -9.92
N VAL A 18 3.85 -5.94 -10.44
CA VAL A 18 3.58 -6.30 -11.85
C VAL A 18 4.10 -5.22 -12.80
N GLY A 19 3.82 -3.95 -12.50
CA GLY A 19 4.14 -2.83 -13.39
C GLY A 19 5.61 -2.44 -13.41
N TYR A 20 6.29 -2.52 -12.27
CA TYR A 20 7.65 -2.00 -12.13
C TYR A 20 8.69 -3.07 -11.80
N LEU A 21 8.39 -4.01 -10.90
CA LEU A 21 9.39 -4.95 -10.42
C LEU A 21 9.60 -6.14 -11.37
N ASN A 22 8.51 -6.77 -11.83
CA ASN A 22 8.61 -7.93 -12.72
C ASN A 22 9.40 -7.67 -14.00
N PRO A 23 9.28 -6.51 -14.69
CA PRO A 23 10.04 -6.22 -15.88
C PRO A 23 11.56 -6.12 -15.66
N ILE A 24 11.99 -5.83 -14.44
CA ILE A 24 13.39 -5.57 -14.12
C ILE A 24 14.03 -6.57 -13.16
N LYS A 25 13.28 -7.56 -12.68
CA LYS A 25 13.73 -8.50 -11.62
C LYS A 25 15.00 -9.28 -11.97
N ASN A 26 15.31 -9.41 -13.24
CA ASN A 26 16.50 -10.12 -13.71
C ASN A 26 17.75 -9.21 -13.91
N ARG A 27 17.66 -7.93 -13.51
CA ARG A 27 18.82 -7.04 -13.58
C ARG A 27 19.88 -7.47 -12.59
N LYS A 28 21.16 -7.51 -13.03
CA LYS A 28 22.30 -7.92 -12.19
C LYS A 28 22.56 -7.00 -11.00
N ASN A 29 22.11 -5.77 -11.08
CA ASN A 29 22.25 -4.74 -10.02
C ASN A 29 21.00 -4.62 -9.12
N LEU A 30 20.08 -5.56 -9.21
CA LEU A 30 18.87 -5.62 -8.37
C LEU A 30 18.84 -6.94 -7.63
N GLU A 31 18.79 -6.85 -6.30
CA GLU A 31 18.51 -7.98 -5.42
C GLU A 31 17.17 -7.76 -4.71
N ILE A 32 16.34 -8.78 -4.68
CA ILE A 32 15.02 -8.76 -4.04
C ILE A 32 15.02 -9.80 -2.93
N ILE A 33 14.96 -9.33 -1.69
CA ILE A 33 14.89 -10.20 -0.51
C ILE A 33 13.44 -10.20 -0.02
N THR A 34 12.79 -11.35 -0.11
CA THR A 34 11.42 -11.56 0.37
C THR A 34 11.41 -12.26 1.73
N HIS A 35 10.24 -12.25 2.40
CA HIS A 35 10.09 -12.80 3.76
C HIS A 35 11.10 -12.19 4.76
N ALA A 36 11.45 -10.92 4.53
CA ALA A 36 12.37 -10.15 5.34
C ALA A 36 11.59 -9.18 6.23
N HIS A 37 11.63 -9.40 7.53
CA HIS A 37 11.01 -8.52 8.52
C HIS A 37 12.04 -7.54 9.06
N VAL A 38 11.92 -6.27 8.68
CA VAL A 38 12.86 -5.23 9.12
C VAL A 38 12.73 -5.06 10.64
N LYS A 39 13.85 -5.21 11.34
CA LYS A 39 13.96 -5.01 12.79
C LYS A 39 14.24 -3.54 13.10
N LYS A 40 15.27 -2.97 12.49
CA LYS A 40 15.65 -1.56 12.64
C LYS A 40 16.67 -1.11 11.60
N ILE A 41 16.83 0.20 11.49
CA ILE A 41 17.95 0.85 10.80
C ILE A 41 19.04 1.14 11.83
N ILE A 42 20.28 0.89 11.47
CA ILE A 42 21.46 1.19 12.30
C ILE A 42 22.07 2.49 11.81
N PHE A 43 22.29 3.39 12.76
CA PHE A 43 22.90 4.70 12.51
C PHE A 43 24.30 4.75 13.11
N GLU A 44 25.21 5.39 12.39
CA GLU A 44 26.55 5.76 12.85
C GLU A 44 26.71 7.27 12.67
N ASN A 45 26.94 8.01 13.74
CA ASN A 45 27.00 9.48 13.71
C ASN A 45 25.79 10.12 13.03
N LYS A 46 24.58 9.64 13.32
CA LYS A 46 23.29 10.06 12.71
C LYS A 46 23.15 9.78 11.21
N ILE A 47 24.05 9.02 10.61
CA ILE A 47 23.98 8.58 9.22
C ILE A 47 23.46 7.14 9.19
N ALA A 48 22.40 6.90 8.42
CA ALA A 48 21.88 5.56 8.20
C ALA A 48 22.89 4.70 7.42
N LYS A 49 23.35 3.60 8.02
CA LYS A 49 24.42 2.75 7.47
C LYS A 49 23.96 1.36 7.11
N LYS A 50 23.07 0.76 7.91
CA LYS A 50 22.71 -0.65 7.77
C LYS A 50 21.22 -0.84 8.04
N VAL A 51 20.65 -1.88 7.44
CA VAL A 51 19.31 -2.38 7.79
C VAL A 51 19.47 -3.75 8.42
N GLU A 52 18.93 -3.91 9.62
CA GLU A 52 18.80 -5.19 10.33
C GLU A 52 17.41 -5.77 10.07
N PHE A 53 17.33 -7.04 9.68
CA PHE A 53 16.06 -7.71 9.41
C PHE A 53 16.12 -9.20 9.72
N TRP A 54 14.97 -9.76 10.07
CA TRP A 54 14.78 -11.19 10.23
C TRP A 54 14.35 -11.81 8.91
N GLN A 55 14.98 -12.95 8.55
CA GLN A 55 14.53 -13.80 7.46
C GLN A 55 14.39 -15.22 8.01
N GLY A 56 13.17 -15.66 8.28
CA GLY A 56 12.92 -16.78 9.17
C GLY A 56 13.44 -16.46 10.57
N ASP A 57 14.24 -17.36 11.14
CA ASP A 57 14.84 -17.20 12.46
C ASP A 57 16.25 -16.57 12.43
N GLU A 58 16.74 -16.23 11.24
CA GLU A 58 18.07 -15.64 11.08
C GLU A 58 18.03 -14.12 11.10
N LEU A 59 18.88 -13.50 11.91
CA LEU A 59 19.08 -12.05 11.92
C LEU A 59 20.16 -11.68 10.90
N LYS A 60 19.77 -10.94 9.89
CA LYS A 60 20.64 -10.50 8.79
C LYS A 60 20.84 -9.00 8.79
N LYS A 61 21.92 -8.54 8.14
CA LYS A 61 22.25 -7.13 7.98
C LYS A 61 22.67 -6.86 6.54
N VAL A 62 22.21 -5.73 6.01
CA VAL A 62 22.63 -5.18 4.72
C VAL A 62 23.18 -3.77 4.95
N GLU A 63 24.34 -3.50 4.39
CA GLU A 63 24.96 -2.17 4.45
C GLU A 63 24.60 -1.34 3.21
N THR A 64 24.55 -0.02 3.38
CA THR A 64 24.37 0.90 2.27
C THR A 64 25.61 1.76 2.04
N ASN A 65 25.92 1.97 0.78
CA ASN A 65 26.99 2.90 0.36
C ASN A 65 26.47 4.31 0.07
N ARG A 66 25.14 4.48 -0.04
CA ARG A 66 24.51 5.76 -0.38
C ARG A 66 23.39 6.11 0.59
N GLU A 67 22.21 5.51 0.42
CA GLU A 67 21.00 5.87 1.15
C GLU A 67 20.12 4.64 1.44
N ILE A 68 19.24 4.79 2.42
CA ILE A 68 18.17 3.84 2.71
C ILE A 68 16.85 4.50 2.41
N ILE A 69 16.08 3.92 1.49
CA ILE A 69 14.75 4.40 1.11
C ILE A 69 13.70 3.63 1.91
N LEU A 70 12.96 4.33 2.77
CA LEU A 70 11.94 3.76 3.61
C LEU A 70 10.56 3.93 2.97
N SER A 71 9.95 2.82 2.54
CA SER A 71 8.66 2.78 1.83
C SER A 71 7.71 1.73 2.42
N SER A 72 7.67 1.61 3.75
CA SER A 72 6.92 0.58 4.46
C SER A 72 5.46 0.98 4.77
N GLY A 73 4.96 2.02 4.12
CA GLY A 73 3.60 2.55 4.31
C GLY A 73 3.45 3.46 5.53
N ALA A 74 2.24 3.99 5.70
CA ALA A 74 1.93 5.01 6.70
C ALA A 74 2.10 4.53 8.16
N ILE A 75 2.01 3.25 8.41
CA ILE A 75 2.20 2.63 9.73
C ILE A 75 3.61 2.07 9.87
N GLY A 76 4.07 1.28 8.89
CA GLY A 76 5.37 0.60 8.99
C GLY A 76 6.57 1.54 8.95
N SER A 77 6.53 2.59 8.15
CA SER A 77 7.65 3.54 8.07
C SER A 77 7.90 4.29 9.38
N PRO A 78 6.90 4.92 10.03
CA PRO A 78 7.13 5.53 11.34
C PRO A 78 7.50 4.52 12.42
N GLN A 79 6.96 3.29 12.38
CA GLN A 79 7.34 2.25 13.32
C GLN A 79 8.84 1.90 13.18
N ILE A 80 9.34 1.70 11.96
CA ILE A 80 10.76 1.43 11.72
C ILE A 80 11.63 2.58 12.18
N LEU A 81 11.22 3.83 11.96
CA LEU A 81 11.95 4.99 12.47
C LEU A 81 12.02 5.00 13.99
N GLN A 82 10.89 4.78 14.68
CA GLN A 82 10.84 4.78 16.14
C GLN A 82 11.70 3.67 16.75
N VAL A 83 11.59 2.43 16.27
CA VAL A 83 12.44 1.32 16.79
C VAL A 83 13.91 1.49 16.43
N SER A 84 14.23 2.41 15.52
CA SER A 84 15.60 2.78 15.15
C SER A 84 16.12 4.01 15.89
N GLY A 85 15.35 4.55 16.85
CA GLY A 85 15.77 5.68 17.68
C GLY A 85 15.40 7.06 17.12
N ILE A 86 14.49 7.14 16.12
CA ILE A 86 14.02 8.41 15.56
C ILE A 86 12.54 8.62 15.92
N GLY A 87 12.25 9.60 16.74
CA GLY A 87 10.88 9.88 17.20
C GLY A 87 10.87 10.81 18.40
N SER A 88 9.73 10.87 19.11
CA SER A 88 9.63 11.64 20.35
C SER A 88 10.53 11.07 21.43
N SER A 89 11.43 11.91 21.97
CA SER A 89 12.36 11.52 23.03
C SER A 89 11.66 10.91 24.25
N GLU A 90 10.51 11.45 24.63
CA GLU A 90 9.70 10.97 25.75
C GLU A 90 9.17 9.54 25.48
N LYS A 91 8.64 9.30 24.29
CA LYS A 91 8.12 7.97 23.91
C LYS A 91 9.23 6.93 23.81
N LEU A 92 10.35 7.29 23.18
CA LEU A 92 11.50 6.39 23.00
C LEU A 92 12.11 6.01 24.35
N SER A 93 12.27 6.98 25.24
CA SER A 93 12.77 6.75 26.60
C SER A 93 11.88 5.80 27.40
N LYS A 94 10.56 5.97 27.36
CA LYS A 94 9.60 5.06 28.02
C LYS A 94 9.69 3.61 27.51
N LEU A 95 10.10 3.43 26.26
CA LEU A 95 10.26 2.11 25.63
C LEU A 95 11.68 1.55 25.77
N GLY A 96 12.60 2.26 26.43
CA GLY A 96 14.00 1.84 26.55
C GLY A 96 14.75 1.87 25.23
N ILE A 97 14.29 2.67 24.25
CA ILE A 97 14.93 2.79 22.94
C ILE A 97 15.93 3.96 23.00
N GLU A 98 17.17 3.67 22.65
CA GLU A 98 18.23 4.68 22.55
C GLU A 98 17.87 5.71 21.45
N MET A 99 17.90 6.98 21.80
CA MET A 99 17.55 8.07 20.89
C MET A 99 18.72 8.44 19.98
N VAL A 100 18.49 8.34 18.68
CA VAL A 100 19.38 8.86 17.64
C VAL A 100 19.05 10.31 17.30
N GLN A 101 17.77 10.58 17.10
CA GLN A 101 17.29 11.92 16.77
C GLN A 101 15.87 12.16 17.30
N ASN A 102 15.69 13.26 18.02
CA ASN A 102 14.35 13.70 18.45
C ASN A 102 13.60 14.32 17.28
N LEU A 103 12.50 13.67 16.87
CA LEU A 103 11.55 14.15 15.86
C LEU A 103 10.12 13.85 16.34
N ASN A 104 9.49 14.82 16.99
CA ASN A 104 8.20 14.61 17.65
C ASN A 104 7.05 14.26 16.69
N GLY A 105 7.15 14.62 15.39
CA GLY A 105 6.13 14.32 14.41
C GLY A 105 6.12 12.86 13.91
N VAL A 106 7.15 12.07 14.20
CA VAL A 106 7.22 10.68 13.75
C VAL A 106 6.19 9.83 14.48
N GLY A 107 5.27 9.24 13.71
CA GLY A 107 4.17 8.43 14.21
C GLY A 107 2.99 9.22 14.76
N GLU A 108 2.93 10.52 14.51
CA GLU A 108 1.82 11.38 14.85
C GLU A 108 0.98 11.72 13.61
N ASN A 109 -0.21 12.28 13.88
CA ASN A 109 -1.11 12.81 12.84
C ASN A 109 -1.45 11.82 11.72
N LEU A 110 -1.67 10.54 12.07
CA LEU A 110 -2.16 9.56 11.10
C LEU A 110 -3.55 9.97 10.61
N HIS A 111 -3.68 10.14 9.30
CA HIS A 111 -4.92 10.52 8.64
C HIS A 111 -5.33 9.48 7.62
N ASP A 112 -6.63 9.28 7.49
CA ASP A 112 -7.22 8.49 6.42
C ASP A 112 -8.36 9.27 5.76
N HIS A 113 -8.78 8.86 4.56
CA HIS A 113 -9.88 9.49 3.85
C HIS A 113 -11.21 9.18 4.51
N LEU A 114 -11.97 10.22 4.87
CA LEU A 114 -13.38 10.04 5.19
C LEU A 114 -14.13 9.69 3.91
N MET A 115 -14.63 8.46 3.84
CA MET A 115 -15.44 8.00 2.72
C MET A 115 -16.85 7.65 3.15
N LEU A 116 -17.84 8.28 2.51
CA LEU A 116 -19.23 7.88 2.60
C LEU A 116 -19.57 7.02 1.39
N ARG A 117 -20.26 5.90 1.62
CA ARG A 117 -20.73 4.99 0.57
C ARG A 117 -22.25 5.01 0.52
N PRO A 118 -22.87 5.98 -0.16
CA PRO A 118 -24.31 6.00 -0.28
C PRO A 118 -24.79 4.81 -1.12
N ILE A 119 -25.80 4.13 -0.62
CA ILE A 119 -26.39 2.97 -1.29
C ILE A 119 -27.85 3.30 -1.61
N TYR A 120 -28.21 3.19 -2.87
CA TYR A 120 -29.54 3.51 -3.35
C TYR A 120 -30.24 2.27 -3.91
N LYS A 121 -31.51 2.10 -3.58
CA LYS A 121 -32.39 1.16 -4.27
C LYS A 121 -32.89 1.81 -5.57
N ILE A 122 -32.60 1.18 -6.68
CA ILE A 122 -33.03 1.66 -8.01
C ILE A 122 -34.15 0.77 -8.57
N SER A 123 -35.07 1.39 -9.30
CA SER A 123 -36.14 0.72 -10.04
C SER A 123 -36.12 1.15 -11.51
N GLY A 124 -36.67 0.35 -12.38
CA GLY A 124 -36.77 0.65 -13.82
C GLY A 124 -35.49 0.46 -14.65
N LEU A 125 -34.35 0.21 -14.01
CA LEU A 125 -33.04 -0.02 -14.65
C LEU A 125 -32.53 -1.44 -14.45
N LYS A 126 -31.75 -1.92 -15.41
CA LYS A 126 -31.02 -3.18 -15.26
C LYS A 126 -29.72 -2.91 -14.50
N SER A 127 -29.62 -3.42 -13.27
CA SER A 127 -28.39 -3.33 -12.50
C SER A 127 -27.50 -4.55 -12.70
N LEU A 128 -26.20 -4.41 -12.44
CA LEU A 128 -25.26 -5.52 -12.45
C LEU A 128 -25.68 -6.62 -11.46
N ASN A 129 -26.29 -6.26 -10.33
CA ASN A 129 -26.77 -7.23 -9.32
C ASN A 129 -27.78 -8.24 -9.91
N LYS A 130 -28.65 -7.81 -10.83
CA LYS A 130 -29.59 -8.75 -11.50
C LYS A 130 -28.84 -9.77 -12.36
N LYS A 131 -27.74 -9.36 -13.00
CA LYS A 131 -26.92 -10.24 -13.84
C LYS A 131 -26.10 -11.21 -12.98
N ILE A 132 -25.50 -10.72 -11.89
CA ILE A 132 -24.68 -11.52 -10.97
C ILE A 132 -25.52 -12.52 -10.19
N ASN A 133 -26.76 -12.19 -9.83
CA ASN A 133 -27.65 -13.09 -9.09
C ASN A 133 -28.32 -14.18 -9.96
N SER A 134 -27.93 -14.29 -11.24
CA SER A 134 -28.38 -15.34 -12.17
C SER A 134 -27.22 -16.29 -12.47
N LEU A 135 -27.46 -17.60 -12.39
CA LEU A 135 -26.47 -18.63 -12.76
C LEU A 135 -25.98 -18.45 -14.20
N PHE A 136 -26.91 -18.21 -15.14
CA PHE A 136 -26.58 -17.94 -16.53
C PHE A 136 -25.79 -16.61 -16.68
N GLY A 137 -26.18 -15.58 -15.96
CA GLY A 137 -25.46 -14.30 -15.94
C GLY A 137 -24.04 -14.44 -15.45
N ASN A 138 -23.80 -15.21 -14.39
CA ASN A 138 -22.45 -15.49 -13.86
C ASN A 138 -21.62 -16.29 -14.86
N LEU A 139 -22.19 -17.30 -15.50
CA LEU A 139 -21.49 -18.06 -16.52
C LEU A 139 -21.04 -17.15 -17.67
N MET A 140 -21.94 -16.30 -18.19
CA MET A 140 -21.63 -15.38 -19.28
C MET A 140 -20.55 -14.35 -18.88
N ILE A 141 -20.60 -13.81 -17.67
CA ILE A 141 -19.55 -12.90 -17.14
C ILE A 141 -18.21 -13.62 -17.07
N GLY A 142 -18.22 -14.87 -16.58
CA GLY A 142 -16.99 -15.68 -16.52
C GLY A 142 -16.38 -15.95 -17.89
N LEU A 143 -17.21 -16.36 -18.86
CA LEU A 143 -16.79 -16.62 -20.24
C LEU A 143 -16.26 -15.33 -20.91
N GLU A 144 -16.95 -14.21 -20.74
CA GLU A 144 -16.49 -12.91 -21.25
C GLU A 144 -15.10 -12.57 -20.72
N TYR A 145 -14.86 -12.75 -19.42
CA TYR A 145 -13.56 -12.50 -18.82
C TYR A 145 -12.48 -13.46 -19.30
N ILE A 146 -12.77 -14.76 -19.39
CA ILE A 146 -11.79 -15.76 -19.82
C ILE A 146 -11.35 -15.51 -21.26
N PHE A 147 -12.28 -15.26 -22.18
CA PHE A 147 -11.98 -15.16 -23.61
C PHE A 147 -11.59 -13.76 -24.08
N ARG A 148 -12.13 -12.71 -23.44
CA ARG A 148 -11.95 -11.32 -23.87
C ARG A 148 -11.22 -10.42 -22.90
N ARG A 149 -11.07 -10.84 -21.65
CA ARG A 149 -10.50 -10.01 -20.55
C ARG A 149 -11.22 -8.66 -20.41
N THR A 150 -12.54 -8.67 -20.58
CA THR A 150 -13.41 -7.49 -20.47
C THR A 150 -14.59 -7.78 -19.54
N GLY A 151 -15.43 -6.78 -19.33
CA GLY A 151 -16.68 -6.92 -18.58
C GLY A 151 -16.55 -6.74 -17.08
N PRO A 152 -17.58 -7.16 -16.32
CA PRO A 152 -17.67 -6.86 -14.89
C PRO A 152 -16.52 -7.38 -14.02
N MET A 153 -15.82 -8.44 -14.43
CA MET A 153 -14.70 -8.98 -13.66
C MET A 153 -13.41 -8.14 -13.77
N THR A 154 -13.33 -7.22 -14.71
CA THR A 154 -12.21 -6.27 -14.80
C THR A 154 -12.47 -4.99 -14.01
N MET A 155 -13.69 -4.80 -13.51
CA MET A 155 -14.10 -3.57 -12.85
C MET A 155 -13.68 -3.54 -11.39
N GLY A 156 -13.15 -2.41 -10.91
CA GLY A 156 -12.96 -2.15 -9.50
C GLY A 156 -14.28 -2.12 -8.72
N ALA A 157 -14.22 -2.40 -7.42
CA ALA A 157 -15.41 -2.45 -6.56
C ALA A 157 -16.19 -1.12 -6.47
N SER A 158 -15.52 0.00 -6.71
CA SER A 158 -16.12 1.34 -6.76
C SER A 158 -15.60 2.03 -8.00
N GLN A 159 -16.51 2.52 -8.87
CA GLN A 159 -16.11 3.12 -10.13
C GLN A 159 -16.30 4.62 -10.17
N LEU A 160 -17.30 5.12 -9.43
CA LEU A 160 -17.62 6.54 -9.37
C LEU A 160 -17.20 7.10 -8.02
N CYS A 161 -16.63 8.29 -8.05
CA CYS A 161 -16.39 9.08 -6.86
C CYS A 161 -16.84 10.52 -7.03
N MET A 162 -17.09 11.16 -5.91
CA MET A 162 -17.35 12.58 -5.82
C MET A 162 -16.53 13.14 -4.65
N PHE A 163 -15.75 14.17 -4.92
CA PHE A 163 -15.17 15.01 -3.90
C PHE A 163 -16.05 16.21 -3.69
N ALA A 164 -16.48 16.43 -2.47
CA ALA A 164 -17.32 17.55 -2.12
C ALA A 164 -16.80 18.17 -0.82
N LYS A 165 -16.96 19.47 -0.70
CA LYS A 165 -16.80 20.18 0.56
C LYS A 165 -18.09 20.05 1.35
N SER A 166 -18.00 19.91 2.67
CA SER A 166 -19.16 19.94 3.56
C SER A 166 -19.74 21.35 3.68
N ASP A 167 -18.89 22.35 3.49
CA ASP A 167 -19.25 23.76 3.49
C ASP A 167 -18.44 24.49 2.40
N SER A 168 -19.05 25.47 1.72
CA SER A 168 -18.42 26.26 0.68
C SER A 168 -17.26 27.14 1.19
N SER A 169 -17.19 27.37 2.48
CA SER A 169 -16.13 28.12 3.15
C SER A 169 -14.85 27.32 3.48
N LEU A 170 -14.89 26.00 3.28
CA LEU A 170 -13.79 25.09 3.55
C LEU A 170 -12.86 24.91 2.34
#